data_8451b4b4ea30bacff7efab651abd47ed
#
_entry.id   8451b4b4ea30bacff7efab651abd47ed
#
_cell.length_a   1.000
_cell.length_b   1.000
_cell.length_c   1.000
_cell.angle_alpha   90.00
_cell.angle_beta   90.00
_cell.angle_gamma   90.00
#
_symmetry.space_group_name_H-M   'P 1'
#
loop_
_entity.id
_entity.type
_entity.pdbx_description
1 polymer ?
#
loop_
_entity_poly.entity_id
_entity_poly.type
_entity_poly.pdbx_seq_one_letter_code
_entity_poly.pdbx_strand_id
1 'polypeptide(L)'
;MISYQEILKKILLKDEEKFFYGLSFVIISLIAIHVILYFNFYKFSSNWIDLESKKTTFILSNNADEKEIPISVSENIKDFLINNTSIDSYKIIDSVTIKDSLGLESIDELSGLELPMIFQVVSNKKEVVDSIYKNIIDISQNRFVEKYSH
;
A
#
# COMPACT_ATOMS: atom_id res chain seq x y z
N MET A 1 14.08 -74.32 1.76
CA MET A 1 12.71 -74.03 2.23
C MET A 1 12.75 -72.66 2.90
N ILE A 2 12.25 -71.63 2.27
CA ILE A 2 12.29 -70.26 2.85
C ILE A 2 11.27 -70.24 3.98
N SER A 3 11.72 -69.82 5.18
CA SER A 3 10.83 -69.76 6.35
C SER A 3 9.76 -68.71 6.15
N TYR A 4 8.51 -69.01 6.60
CA TYR A 4 7.37 -68.08 6.55
C TYR A 4 7.73 -66.76 7.26
N GLN A 5 8.55 -66.81 8.29
CA GLN A 5 9.05 -65.63 8.99
C GLN A 5 9.94 -64.72 8.13
N GLU A 6 10.74 -65.28 7.22
CA GLU A 6 11.57 -64.49 6.29
C GLU A 6 10.75 -63.79 5.23
N ILE A 7 9.67 -64.42 4.77
CA ILE A 7 8.75 -63.81 3.82
C ILE A 7 7.96 -62.66 4.46
N LEU A 8 7.44 -62.85 5.68
CA LEU A 8 6.75 -61.84 6.46
C LEU A 8 7.65 -60.62 6.75
N LYS A 9 8.90 -60.86 7.18
CA LYS A 9 9.88 -59.84 7.45
C LYS A 9 10.21 -59.01 6.18
N LYS A 10 10.32 -59.68 5.04
CA LYS A 10 10.58 -59.04 3.74
C LYS A 10 9.42 -58.18 3.24
N ILE A 11 8.17 -58.61 3.51
CA ILE A 11 6.98 -57.84 3.17
C ILE A 11 6.83 -56.59 4.08
N LEU A 12 7.01 -56.76 5.39
CA LEU A 12 6.92 -55.70 6.37
C LEU A 12 8.00 -54.62 6.12
N LEU A 13 9.26 -55.00 5.89
CA LEU A 13 10.34 -54.07 5.55
C LEU A 13 10.04 -53.29 4.26
N LYS A 14 9.46 -53.96 3.25
CA LYS A 14 9.11 -53.30 1.99
C LYS A 14 7.98 -52.27 2.14
N ASP A 15 7.04 -52.47 3.05
CA ASP A 15 5.97 -51.55 3.33
C ASP A 15 6.45 -50.39 4.24
N GLU A 16 7.37 -50.66 5.17
CA GLU A 16 8.05 -49.62 5.95
C GLU A 16 8.88 -48.69 5.04
N GLU A 17 9.64 -49.22 4.09
CA GLU A 17 10.37 -48.41 3.11
C GLU A 17 9.45 -47.53 2.31
N LYS A 18 8.33 -48.02 1.81
CA LYS A 18 7.34 -47.22 1.09
C LYS A 18 6.73 -46.11 1.95
N PHE A 19 6.46 -46.40 3.22
CA PHE A 19 5.98 -45.42 4.18
C PHE A 19 7.00 -44.31 4.39
N PHE A 20 8.29 -44.64 4.58
CA PHE A 20 9.35 -43.64 4.72
C PHE A 20 9.55 -42.80 3.46
N TYR A 21 9.46 -43.39 2.27
CA TYR A 21 9.49 -42.62 1.00
C TYR A 21 8.31 -41.68 0.88
N GLY A 22 7.10 -42.16 1.22
CA GLY A 22 5.88 -41.31 1.21
C GLY A 22 6.00 -40.15 2.20
N LEU A 23 6.45 -40.41 3.42
CA LEU A 23 6.65 -39.39 4.45
C LEU A 23 7.71 -38.38 4.03
N SER A 24 8.84 -38.84 3.50
CA SER A 24 9.89 -37.95 2.99
C SER A 24 9.40 -37.07 1.85
N PHE A 25 8.62 -37.61 0.93
CA PHE A 25 8.03 -36.85 -0.14
C PHE A 25 7.12 -35.73 0.38
N VAL A 26 6.26 -36.03 1.36
CA VAL A 26 5.38 -35.05 2.00
C VAL A 26 6.20 -33.94 2.67
N ILE A 27 7.23 -34.29 3.43
CA ILE A 27 8.09 -33.33 4.10
C ILE A 27 8.80 -32.41 3.09
N ILE A 28 9.40 -33.00 2.05
CA ILE A 28 10.08 -32.23 1.00
C ILE A 28 9.10 -31.30 0.29
N SER A 29 7.89 -31.78 0.00
CA SER A 29 6.84 -30.97 -0.63
C SER A 29 6.42 -29.79 0.25
N LEU A 30 6.28 -30.02 1.55
CA LEU A 30 5.97 -28.94 2.51
C LEU A 30 7.10 -27.90 2.58
N ILE A 31 8.34 -28.33 2.61
CA ILE A 31 9.50 -27.44 2.59
C ILE A 31 9.51 -26.62 1.31
N ALA A 32 9.29 -27.25 0.15
CA ALA A 32 9.24 -26.57 -1.14
C ALA A 32 8.14 -25.49 -1.19
N ILE A 33 6.95 -25.82 -0.68
CA ILE A 33 5.85 -24.86 -0.60
C ILE A 33 6.24 -23.67 0.30
N HIS A 34 6.82 -23.92 1.46
CA HIS A 34 7.24 -22.83 2.36
C HIS A 34 8.30 -21.92 1.73
N VAL A 35 9.26 -22.51 1.01
CA VAL A 35 10.28 -21.72 0.29
C VAL A 35 9.65 -20.85 -0.78
N ILE A 36 8.73 -21.39 -1.59
CA ILE A 36 8.02 -20.63 -2.62
C ILE A 36 7.21 -19.49 -2.00
N LEU A 37 6.48 -19.76 -0.92
CA LEU A 37 5.69 -18.73 -0.21
C LEU A 37 6.59 -17.64 0.36
N TYR A 38 7.73 -18.02 0.96
CA TYR A 38 8.70 -17.06 1.49
C TYR A 38 9.22 -16.11 0.41
N PHE A 39 9.66 -16.64 -0.73
CA PHE A 39 10.16 -15.81 -1.83
C PHE A 39 9.09 -14.90 -2.42
N ASN A 40 7.86 -15.39 -2.58
CA ASN A 40 6.76 -14.57 -3.07
C ASN A 40 6.42 -13.44 -2.07
N PHE A 41 6.37 -13.76 -0.79
CA PHE A 41 6.10 -12.77 0.26
C PHE A 41 7.22 -11.72 0.34
N TYR A 42 8.48 -12.16 0.28
CA TYR A 42 9.63 -11.26 0.29
C TYR A 42 9.61 -10.29 -0.91
N LYS A 43 9.35 -10.80 -2.11
CA LYS A 43 9.24 -9.98 -3.32
C LYS A 43 8.07 -8.99 -3.22
N PHE A 44 6.93 -9.44 -2.74
CA PHE A 44 5.75 -8.58 -2.54
C PHE A 44 6.05 -7.48 -1.52
N SER A 45 6.60 -7.84 -0.36
CA SER A 45 6.96 -6.89 0.69
C SER A 45 7.98 -5.87 0.23
N SER A 46 9.03 -6.30 -0.48
CA SER A 46 10.05 -5.39 -1.03
C SER A 46 9.47 -4.41 -2.04
N ASN A 47 8.63 -4.87 -2.95
CA ASN A 47 7.96 -4.00 -3.93
C ASN A 47 7.01 -3.02 -3.24
N TRP A 48 6.28 -3.47 -2.21
CA TRP A 48 5.38 -2.62 -1.47
C TRP A 48 6.12 -1.52 -0.71
N ILE A 49 7.21 -1.86 -0.02
CA ILE A 49 8.07 -0.89 0.69
C ILE A 49 8.66 0.13 -0.31
N ASP A 50 9.15 -0.32 -1.46
CA ASP A 50 9.69 0.57 -2.49
C ASP A 50 8.63 1.55 -3.01
N LEU A 51 7.42 1.09 -3.27
CA LEU A 51 6.30 1.94 -3.69
C LEU A 51 5.89 2.93 -2.60
N GLU A 52 5.81 2.46 -1.35
CA GLU A 52 5.38 3.29 -0.23
C GLU A 52 6.40 4.38 0.11
N SER A 53 7.70 4.04 0.06
CA SER A 53 8.79 5.00 0.31
C SER A 53 8.87 6.15 -0.71
N LYS A 54 8.24 6.01 -1.88
CA LYS A 54 8.15 7.03 -2.93
C LYS A 54 6.94 7.94 -2.80
N LYS A 55 6.01 7.59 -1.90
CA LYS A 55 4.81 8.38 -1.67
C LYS A 55 5.08 9.52 -0.71
N THR A 56 4.57 10.67 -1.07
CA THR A 56 4.51 11.82 -0.18
C THR A 56 3.06 12.32 -0.13
N THR A 57 2.56 12.45 1.08
CA THR A 57 1.21 12.94 1.33
C THR A 57 1.30 14.41 1.75
N PHE A 58 0.49 15.23 1.13
CA PHE A 58 0.31 16.62 1.47
C PHE A 58 -1.10 16.82 2.00
N ILE A 59 -1.21 17.56 3.08
CA ILE A 59 -2.48 17.93 3.70
C ILE A 59 -2.58 19.45 3.66
N LEU A 60 -3.57 19.95 2.96
CA LEU A 60 -3.89 21.36 2.87
C LEU A 60 -5.05 21.65 3.81
N SER A 61 -4.80 22.45 4.83
CA SER A 61 -5.81 22.88 5.80
C SER A 61 -6.52 24.16 5.35
N ASN A 62 -7.75 24.31 5.79
CA ASN A 62 -8.50 25.56 5.59
C ASN A 62 -7.92 26.67 6.44
N ASN A 63 -8.14 27.91 6.04
CA ASN A 63 -7.93 29.06 6.93
C ASN A 63 -9.06 29.11 7.97
N ALA A 64 -8.77 29.70 9.13
CA ALA A 64 -9.70 29.77 10.26
C ALA A 64 -11.07 30.40 9.94
N ASP A 65 -11.15 31.23 8.90
CA ASP A 65 -12.37 31.92 8.48
C ASP A 65 -13.10 31.23 7.32
N GLU A 66 -12.56 30.11 6.81
CA GLU A 66 -13.08 29.42 5.63
C GLU A 66 -13.66 28.05 6.02
N LYS A 67 -14.89 27.78 5.62
CA LYS A 67 -15.52 26.45 5.84
C LYS A 67 -14.97 25.36 4.92
N GLU A 68 -14.53 25.74 3.73
CA GLU A 68 -14.02 24.82 2.72
C GLU A 68 -12.87 25.48 1.93
N ILE A 69 -11.99 24.67 1.38
CA ILE A 69 -10.95 25.14 0.47
C ILE A 69 -11.62 25.68 -0.79
N PRO A 70 -11.32 26.91 -1.21
CA PRO A 70 -11.89 27.47 -2.44
C PRO A 70 -11.65 26.57 -3.64
N ILE A 71 -12.68 26.38 -4.46
CA ILE A 71 -12.63 25.55 -5.66
C ILE A 71 -11.47 25.95 -6.57
N SER A 72 -11.20 27.24 -6.69
CA SER A 72 -10.08 27.76 -7.49
C SER A 72 -8.71 27.27 -7.02
N VAL A 73 -8.50 27.14 -5.72
CA VAL A 73 -7.24 26.59 -5.17
C VAL A 73 -7.14 25.11 -5.46
N SER A 74 -8.23 24.36 -5.26
CA SER A 74 -8.31 22.93 -5.55
C SER A 74 -8.04 22.64 -7.04
N GLU A 75 -8.66 23.40 -7.95
CA GLU A 75 -8.45 23.28 -9.39
C GLU A 75 -7.02 23.63 -9.79
N ASN A 76 -6.47 24.72 -9.28
CA ASN A 76 -5.08 25.08 -9.58
C ASN A 76 -4.06 24.03 -9.13
N ILE A 77 -4.27 23.43 -7.95
CA ILE A 77 -3.41 22.32 -7.48
C ILE A 77 -3.57 21.10 -8.40
N LYS A 78 -4.80 20.78 -8.78
CA LYS A 78 -5.09 19.66 -9.68
C LYS A 78 -4.43 19.85 -11.04
N ASP A 79 -4.57 21.04 -11.62
CA ASP A 79 -3.95 21.38 -12.91
C ASP A 79 -2.43 21.36 -12.82
N PHE A 80 -1.85 21.85 -11.73
CA PHE A 80 -0.42 21.76 -11.49
C PHE A 80 0.07 20.32 -11.44
N LEU A 81 -0.64 19.43 -10.72
CA LEU A 81 -0.28 18.01 -10.62
C LEU A 81 -0.42 17.27 -11.96
N ILE A 82 -1.48 17.56 -12.73
CA ILE A 82 -1.72 16.96 -14.06
C ILE A 82 -0.61 17.36 -15.05
N ASN A 83 -0.20 18.62 -15.04
CA ASN A 83 0.76 19.16 -15.99
C ASN A 83 2.21 18.88 -15.59
N ASN A 84 2.46 18.35 -14.39
CA ASN A 84 3.82 18.07 -13.92
C ASN A 84 4.31 16.69 -14.34
N THR A 85 5.08 16.64 -15.43
CA THR A 85 5.62 15.39 -16.01
C THR A 85 6.68 14.70 -15.13
N SER A 86 7.11 15.33 -14.03
CA SER A 86 8.08 14.76 -13.08
C SER A 86 7.42 13.89 -11.99
N ILE A 87 6.09 13.81 -12.00
CA ILE A 87 5.29 13.01 -11.08
C ILE A 87 4.95 11.68 -11.75
N ASP A 88 5.27 10.56 -11.09
CA ASP A 88 4.94 9.23 -11.61
C ASP A 88 3.44 8.95 -11.53
N SER A 89 2.81 9.34 -10.41
CA SER A 89 1.36 9.29 -10.21
C SER A 89 0.94 10.23 -9.08
N TYR A 90 -0.34 10.61 -9.08
CA TYR A 90 -0.94 11.39 -8.00
C TYR A 90 -2.34 10.89 -7.68
N LYS A 91 -2.80 11.15 -6.46
CA LYS A 91 -4.17 10.91 -6.00
C LYS A 91 -4.64 12.11 -5.18
N ILE A 92 -5.80 12.63 -5.52
CA ILE A 92 -6.45 13.71 -4.77
C ILE A 92 -7.63 13.11 -4.03
N ILE A 93 -7.76 13.44 -2.75
CA ILE A 93 -8.88 13.09 -1.88
C ILE A 93 -9.44 14.40 -1.38
N ASP A 94 -10.51 14.84 -1.99
CA ASP A 94 -11.21 16.07 -1.61
C ASP A 94 -12.15 15.85 -0.41
N SER A 95 -12.68 16.93 0.14
CA SER A 95 -13.56 16.89 1.29
C SER A 95 -14.85 16.08 1.02
N VAL A 96 -15.36 16.10 -0.22
CA VAL A 96 -16.54 15.32 -0.61
C VAL A 96 -16.24 13.84 -0.55
N THR A 97 -15.14 13.41 -1.16
CA THR A 97 -14.71 12.01 -1.13
C THR A 97 -14.47 11.51 0.31
N ILE A 98 -13.95 12.37 1.20
CA ILE A 98 -13.75 12.02 2.60
C ILE A 98 -15.10 11.85 3.29
N LYS A 99 -16.03 12.79 3.10
CA LYS A 99 -17.39 12.73 3.67
C LYS A 99 -18.10 11.45 3.25
N ASP A 100 -18.11 11.15 1.95
CA ASP A 100 -18.72 9.95 1.39
C ASP A 100 -18.11 8.67 1.99
N SER A 101 -16.79 8.62 2.06
CA SER A 101 -16.06 7.43 2.55
C SER A 101 -16.33 7.17 4.04
N LEU A 102 -16.61 8.21 4.81
CA LEU A 102 -16.90 8.13 6.25
C LEU A 102 -18.40 8.02 6.55
N GLY A 103 -19.27 8.09 5.52
CA GLY A 103 -20.72 8.09 5.68
C GLY A 103 -21.25 9.32 6.42
N LEU A 104 -20.53 10.45 6.35
CA LEU A 104 -20.85 11.67 7.09
C LEU A 104 -21.96 12.49 6.45
N GLU A 105 -22.41 12.17 5.23
CA GLU A 105 -23.50 12.88 4.54
C GLU A 105 -24.83 12.85 5.30
N SER A 106 -25.04 11.84 6.14
CA SER A 106 -26.28 11.66 6.90
C SER A 106 -26.24 12.24 8.32
N ILE A 107 -25.13 12.88 8.72
CA ILE A 107 -24.96 13.39 10.08
C ILE A 107 -24.92 14.92 10.04
N ASP A 108 -26.09 15.55 10.28
CA ASP A 108 -26.23 17.01 10.29
C ASP A 108 -25.27 17.72 11.25
N GLU A 109 -24.90 17.08 12.36
CA GLU A 109 -23.97 17.62 13.35
C GLU A 109 -22.53 17.77 12.84
N LEU A 110 -22.17 17.03 11.80
CA LEU A 110 -20.83 17.07 11.18
C LEU A 110 -20.79 17.85 9.86
N SER A 111 -21.91 18.44 9.45
CA SER A 111 -21.99 19.28 8.24
C SER A 111 -21.09 20.53 8.32
N GLY A 112 -20.70 20.94 9.53
CA GLY A 112 -19.75 22.03 9.80
C GLY A 112 -18.30 21.61 10.00
N LEU A 113 -17.98 20.32 9.81
CA LEU A 113 -16.61 19.84 9.98
C LEU A 113 -15.73 20.34 8.82
N GLU A 114 -14.72 21.11 9.16
CA GLU A 114 -13.70 21.57 8.23
C GLU A 114 -12.78 20.41 7.86
N LEU A 115 -12.94 19.87 6.65
CA LEU A 115 -12.10 18.77 6.19
C LEU A 115 -10.97 19.31 5.31
N PRO A 116 -9.73 18.88 5.56
CA PRO A 116 -8.61 19.26 4.74
C PRO A 116 -8.68 18.58 3.36
N MET A 117 -8.02 19.17 2.38
CA MET A 117 -7.74 18.52 1.11
C MET A 117 -6.46 17.70 1.24
N ILE A 118 -6.54 16.42 0.89
CA ILE A 118 -5.40 15.51 0.94
C ILE A 118 -5.02 15.13 -0.49
N PHE A 119 -3.74 15.22 -0.80
CA PHE A 119 -3.23 14.69 -2.05
C PHE A 119 -1.91 13.96 -1.84
N GLN A 120 -1.78 12.87 -2.56
CA GLN A 120 -0.61 12.00 -2.55
C GLN A 120 0.11 12.11 -3.88
N VAL A 121 1.42 12.20 -3.83
CA VAL A 121 2.26 12.24 -5.00
C VAL A 121 3.29 11.11 -4.88
N VAL A 122 3.50 10.40 -5.97
CA VAL A 122 4.55 9.38 -6.10
C VAL A 122 5.65 9.95 -6.98
N SER A 123 6.86 10.00 -6.46
CA SER A 123 8.03 10.42 -7.22
C SER A 123 9.29 9.74 -6.71
N ASN A 124 10.14 9.32 -7.64
CA ASN A 124 11.43 8.69 -7.34
C ASN A 124 12.52 9.68 -6.88
N LYS A 125 12.27 11.00 -6.97
CA LYS A 125 13.25 12.05 -6.71
C LYS A 125 12.79 12.98 -5.62
N LYS A 126 13.54 13.04 -4.52
CA LYS A 126 13.24 13.94 -3.39
C LYS A 126 13.20 15.42 -3.82
N GLU A 127 14.08 15.83 -4.73
CA GLU A 127 14.15 17.19 -5.25
C GLU A 127 12.85 17.60 -5.96
N VAL A 128 12.23 16.65 -6.67
CA VAL A 128 10.93 16.86 -7.31
C VAL A 128 9.84 17.10 -6.26
N VAL A 129 9.81 16.29 -5.21
CA VAL A 129 8.86 16.42 -4.09
C VAL A 129 9.03 17.78 -3.39
N ASP A 130 10.25 18.24 -3.18
CA ASP A 130 10.52 19.54 -2.56
C ASP A 130 10.14 20.70 -3.48
N SER A 131 10.30 20.56 -4.78
CA SER A 131 9.81 21.52 -5.76
C SER A 131 8.28 21.59 -5.78
N ILE A 132 7.62 20.42 -5.75
CA ILE A 132 6.16 20.32 -5.68
C ILE A 132 5.65 21.00 -4.41
N TYR A 133 6.27 20.75 -3.26
CA TYR A 133 5.90 21.37 -1.99
C TYR A 133 5.93 22.89 -2.06
N LYS A 134 7.00 23.48 -2.61
CA LYS A 134 7.12 24.92 -2.80
C LYS A 134 6.02 25.50 -3.68
N ASN A 135 5.79 24.87 -4.83
CA ASN A 135 4.74 25.32 -5.76
C ASN A 135 3.34 25.22 -5.14
N ILE A 136 3.09 24.18 -4.33
CA ILE A 136 1.79 24.04 -3.64
C ILE A 136 1.61 25.13 -2.58
N ILE A 137 2.65 25.49 -1.84
CA ILE A 137 2.60 26.64 -0.90
C ILE A 137 2.22 27.92 -1.65
N ASP A 138 2.85 28.17 -2.79
CA ASP A 138 2.57 29.35 -3.60
C ASP A 138 1.12 29.35 -4.13
N ILE A 139 0.64 28.21 -4.64
CA ILE A 139 -0.73 28.06 -5.13
C ILE A 139 -1.75 28.14 -3.99
N SER A 140 -1.40 27.65 -2.80
CA SER A 140 -2.29 27.58 -1.65
C SER A 140 -2.63 28.93 -1.01
N GLN A 141 -2.01 30.05 -1.48
CA GLN A 141 -2.29 31.38 -0.99
C GLN A 141 -2.08 31.51 0.53
N ASN A 142 -0.93 31.07 1.03
CA ASN A 142 -0.54 31.08 2.45
C ASN A 142 -1.38 30.16 3.37
N ARG A 143 -2.08 29.18 2.84
CA ARG A 143 -2.71 28.14 3.65
C ARG A 143 -1.64 27.22 4.22
N PHE A 144 -1.96 26.63 5.36
CA PHE A 144 -1.07 25.69 6.01
C PHE A 144 -1.00 24.39 5.22
N VAL A 145 0.19 24.02 4.79
CA VAL A 145 0.47 22.79 4.04
C VAL A 145 1.38 21.90 4.84
N GLU A 146 0.90 20.75 5.25
CA GLU A 146 1.71 19.71 5.89
C GLU A 146 2.22 18.72 4.85
N LYS A 147 3.47 18.27 5.02
CA LYS A 147 4.12 17.29 4.16
C LYS A 147 4.54 16.08 4.99
N TYR A 148 4.06 14.90 4.60
CA TYR A 148 4.41 13.63 5.18
C TYR A 148 5.09 12.75 4.13
N SER A 149 6.36 12.41 4.36
CA SER A 149 7.11 11.45 3.53
C SER A 149 7.18 10.11 4.26
N HIS A 150 6.89 9.02 3.57
CA HIS A 150 6.92 7.66 4.09
C HIS A 150 8.29 7.02 3.92
#